data_dd122d3da18e95d11d37d03de292780f
#
_entry.id   dd122d3da18e95d11d37d03de292780f
#
_cell.length_a   1.000
_cell.length_b   1.000
_cell.length_c   1.000
_cell.angle_alpha   90.00
_cell.angle_beta   90.00
_cell.angle_gamma   90.00
#
_symmetry.space_group_name_H-M   'P 1'
#
loop_
_entity.id
_entity.type
_entity.pdbx_description
1 polymer ?
#
loop_
_entity_poly.entity_id
_entity_poly.type
_entity_poly.pdbx_seq_one_letter_code
_entity_poly.pdbx_strand_id
1 'polypeptide(L)'
;IFFFLFSFYFESAESESIECQGAKLRIINKITTQKSTYIIPLSQTLELDNAKLRIFRCVKSETNGVLDEIAILSHQSTIRKNEDDFLGWIFKSSQYINSPVNANYDVKLLECLENDPIFLKKVSSN
;
A
#
# COMPACT_ATOMS: atom_id res chain seq x y z
N ILE A 1 -9.63 29.94 -46.63
CA ILE A 1 -9.25 29.97 -45.22
C ILE A 1 -9.63 28.67 -44.58
N PHE A 2 -8.63 28.01 -44.17
CA PHE A 2 -8.81 26.72 -43.56
C PHE A 2 -8.66 26.80 -42.09
N PHE A 3 -9.70 26.42 -41.45
CA PHE A 3 -9.60 26.06 -40.08
C PHE A 3 -9.18 24.63 -39.99
N PHE A 4 -7.97 24.46 -39.73
CA PHE A 4 -7.58 23.21 -39.20
C PHE A 4 -8.12 23.14 -37.81
N LEU A 5 -9.21 22.48 -37.72
CA LEU A 5 -9.55 21.89 -36.47
C LEU A 5 -8.50 20.88 -36.14
N PHE A 6 -7.45 21.35 -35.50
CA PHE A 6 -6.61 20.46 -34.79
C PHE A 6 -7.40 20.00 -33.59
N SER A 7 -8.14 18.96 -33.81
CA SER A 7 -8.51 18.18 -32.67
C SER A 7 -7.21 17.60 -32.15
N PHE A 8 -6.63 18.29 -31.22
CA PHE A 8 -5.59 17.70 -30.44
C PHE A 8 -6.24 16.63 -29.59
N TYR A 9 -6.17 15.42 -30.10
CA TYR A 9 -6.40 14.30 -29.25
C TYR A 9 -5.18 14.22 -28.36
N PHE A 10 -5.29 14.83 -27.23
CA PHE A 10 -4.44 14.39 -26.16
C PHE A 10 -4.91 13.00 -25.81
N GLU A 11 -4.35 12.04 -26.46
CA GLU A 11 -4.26 10.78 -25.83
C GLU A 11 -3.32 11.00 -24.67
N SER A 12 -3.89 11.41 -23.56
CA SER A 12 -3.23 11.26 -22.30
C SER A 12 -2.72 9.86 -22.26
N ALA A 13 -1.41 9.69 -22.14
CA ALA A 13 -0.80 8.42 -21.87
C ALA A 13 -1.67 7.76 -20.83
N GLU A 14 -2.34 6.72 -21.21
CA GLU A 14 -3.45 6.17 -20.51
C GLU A 14 -2.99 5.61 -19.19
N SER A 15 -3.03 6.44 -18.18
CA SER A 15 -2.93 5.97 -16.82
C SER A 15 -4.33 5.92 -16.26
N GLU A 16 -4.81 4.73 -16.06
CA GLU A 16 -6.02 4.49 -15.32
C GLU A 16 -5.62 4.18 -13.89
N SER A 17 -6.28 4.84 -12.96
CA SER A 17 -6.08 4.53 -11.56
C SER A 17 -7.41 4.29 -10.88
N ILE A 18 -7.44 3.29 -10.01
CA ILE A 18 -8.60 2.92 -9.22
C ILE A 18 -8.27 3.14 -7.76
N GLU A 19 -9.02 4.04 -7.13
CA GLU A 19 -8.91 4.25 -5.70
C GLU A 19 -9.54 3.10 -4.95
N CYS A 20 -8.76 2.42 -4.13
CA CYS A 20 -9.22 1.28 -3.37
C CYS A 20 -9.62 1.67 -1.95
N GLN A 21 -10.36 0.80 -1.29
CA GLN A 21 -10.92 1.06 0.03
C GLN A 21 -10.19 0.33 1.15
N GLY A 22 -9.17 -0.41 0.81
CA GLY A 22 -8.38 -1.14 1.77
C GLY A 22 -7.17 -1.78 1.13
N ALA A 23 -6.41 -2.49 1.93
CA ALA A 23 -5.21 -3.17 1.47
C ALA A 23 -5.05 -4.53 2.13
N LYS A 24 -4.41 -5.43 1.41
CA LYS A 24 -3.98 -6.71 1.93
C LYS A 24 -2.47 -6.67 2.08
N LEU A 25 -2.01 -6.84 3.31
CA LEU A 25 -0.60 -6.75 3.65
C LEU A 25 -0.09 -8.07 4.20
N ARG A 26 1.13 -8.41 3.85
CA ARG A 26 1.87 -9.47 4.54
C ARG A 26 2.87 -8.82 5.48
N ILE A 27 2.86 -9.27 6.72
CA ILE A 27 3.75 -8.76 7.75
C ILE A 27 4.59 -9.91 8.27
N ILE A 28 5.90 -9.73 8.24
CA ILE A 28 6.85 -10.70 8.72
C ILE A 28 7.46 -10.16 10.00
N ASN A 29 7.32 -10.91 11.08
CA ASN A 29 8.04 -10.62 12.31
C ASN A 29 9.49 -11.08 12.13
N LYS A 30 10.42 -10.14 12.07
CA LYS A 30 11.83 -10.45 11.80
C LYS A 30 12.51 -11.23 12.94
N ILE A 31 11.94 -11.15 14.14
CA ILE A 31 12.50 -11.85 15.31
C ILE A 31 12.06 -13.31 15.31
N THR A 32 10.77 -13.56 15.12
CA THR A 32 10.19 -14.90 15.14
C THR A 32 10.10 -15.56 13.78
N THR A 33 10.32 -14.79 12.71
CA THR A 33 10.11 -15.19 11.31
C THR A 33 8.68 -15.58 10.97
N GLN A 34 7.73 -15.27 11.85
CA GLN A 34 6.33 -15.55 11.62
C GLN A 34 5.74 -14.60 10.60
N LYS A 35 5.02 -15.16 9.64
CA LYS A 35 4.34 -14.40 8.58
C LYS A 35 2.86 -14.36 8.85
N SER A 36 2.27 -13.20 8.70
CA SER A 36 0.84 -13.01 8.85
C SER A 36 0.31 -12.14 7.73
N THR A 37 -0.89 -12.44 7.27
CA THR A 37 -1.57 -11.65 6.25
C THR A 37 -2.78 -10.99 6.86
N TYR A 38 -2.91 -9.69 6.62
CA TYR A 38 -3.99 -8.87 7.15
C TYR A 38 -4.75 -8.17 6.05
N ILE A 39 -6.05 -8.03 6.24
CA ILE A 39 -6.90 -7.15 5.44
C ILE A 39 -7.18 -5.92 6.29
N ILE A 40 -6.82 -4.75 5.76
CA ILE A 40 -6.87 -3.50 6.51
C ILE A 40 -7.70 -2.47 5.73
N PRO A 41 -8.86 -2.05 6.26
CA PRO A 41 -9.58 -0.91 5.69
C PRO A 41 -8.80 0.39 5.87
N LEU A 42 -9.01 1.36 4.98
CA LEU A 42 -8.28 2.63 5.01
C LEU A 42 -8.45 3.41 6.31
N SER A 43 -9.58 3.26 6.96
CA SER A 43 -9.87 4.04 8.17
C SER A 43 -9.40 3.38 9.47
N GLN A 44 -8.80 2.19 9.38
CA GLN A 44 -8.46 1.43 10.58
C GLN A 44 -6.95 1.29 10.73
N THR A 45 -6.54 1.19 11.99
CA THR A 45 -5.14 1.02 12.36
C THR A 45 -4.92 -0.42 12.82
N LEU A 46 -3.94 -1.08 12.22
CA LEU A 46 -3.50 -2.39 12.68
C LEU A 46 -2.51 -2.20 13.81
N GLU A 47 -2.82 -2.78 14.96
CA GLU A 47 -1.92 -2.78 16.09
C GLU A 47 -1.19 -4.11 16.18
N LEU A 48 0.13 -4.03 16.12
CA LEU A 48 1.03 -5.14 16.38
C LEU A 48 1.65 -4.94 17.77
N ASP A 49 2.37 -5.95 18.25
CA ASP A 49 2.98 -5.87 19.59
C ASP A 49 3.86 -4.62 19.75
N ASN A 50 4.63 -4.28 18.73
CA ASN A 50 5.62 -3.22 18.79
C ASN A 50 5.42 -2.13 17.75
N ALA A 51 4.30 -2.13 17.05
CA ALA A 51 4.09 -1.18 15.96
C ALA A 51 2.62 -0.95 15.66
N LYS A 52 2.35 0.19 15.05
CA LYS A 52 1.02 0.53 14.52
C LYS A 52 1.15 0.83 13.04
N LEU A 53 0.29 0.21 12.25
CA LEU A 53 0.25 0.39 10.80
C LEU A 53 -1.09 0.99 10.38
N ARG A 54 -1.03 1.98 9.51
CA ARG A 54 -2.23 2.57 8.92
C ARG A 54 -2.04 2.80 7.45
N ILE A 55 -3.04 2.41 6.67
CA ILE A 55 -3.08 2.67 5.23
C ILE A 55 -3.91 3.92 5.00
N PHE A 56 -3.31 4.93 4.39
CA PHE A 56 -4.02 6.17 4.06
C PHE A 56 -4.64 6.12 2.68
N ARG A 57 -4.00 5.39 1.77
CA ARG A 57 -4.47 5.31 0.40
C ARG A 57 -3.90 4.05 -0.25
N CYS A 58 -4.71 3.39 -1.05
CA CYS A 58 -4.26 2.26 -1.86
C CYS A 58 -4.85 2.40 -3.25
N VAL A 59 -4.01 2.33 -4.27
CA VAL A 59 -4.39 2.62 -5.65
C VAL A 59 -3.89 1.51 -6.56
N LYS A 60 -4.77 1.02 -7.42
CA LYS A 60 -4.38 0.21 -8.57
C LYS A 60 -4.12 1.13 -9.73
N SER A 61 -2.94 1.07 -10.29
CA SER A 61 -2.51 1.94 -11.38
C SER A 61 -2.13 1.13 -12.59
N GLU A 62 -2.60 1.54 -13.75
CA GLU A 62 -2.18 0.99 -15.02
C GLU A 62 -1.58 2.10 -15.87
N THR A 63 -0.33 1.93 -16.25
CA THR A 63 0.39 2.88 -17.09
C THR A 63 1.02 2.12 -18.25
N ASN A 64 0.62 2.44 -19.48
CA ASN A 64 1.14 1.79 -20.69
C ASN A 64 1.05 0.25 -20.64
N GLY A 65 -0.06 -0.26 -20.12
CA GLY A 65 -0.28 -1.70 -20.01
C GLY A 65 0.41 -2.36 -18.83
N VAL A 66 1.15 -1.60 -18.03
CA VAL A 66 1.81 -2.12 -16.84
C VAL A 66 0.94 -1.83 -15.62
N LEU A 67 0.57 -2.89 -14.92
CA LEU A 67 -0.23 -2.80 -13.71
C LEU A 67 0.66 -2.77 -12.49
N ASP A 68 0.38 -1.85 -11.58
CA ASP A 68 1.01 -1.83 -10.28
C ASP A 68 -0.02 -1.43 -9.22
N GLU A 69 0.30 -1.74 -7.98
CA GLU A 69 -0.51 -1.35 -6.84
C GLU A 69 0.39 -0.62 -5.85
N ILE A 70 -0.12 0.50 -5.36
CA ILE A 70 0.66 1.44 -4.57
C ILE A 70 -0.15 1.81 -3.34
N ALA A 71 0.48 1.79 -2.18
CA ALA A 71 -0.16 2.23 -0.94
C ALA A 71 0.67 3.30 -0.25
N ILE A 72 -0.03 4.23 0.37
CA ILE A 72 0.58 5.17 1.32
C ILE A 72 0.35 4.59 2.71
N LEU A 73 1.43 4.33 3.39
CA LEU A 73 1.45 3.62 4.65
C LEU A 73 2.18 4.42 5.72
N SER A 74 1.62 4.48 6.92
CA SER A 74 2.39 4.89 8.08
C SER A 74 2.72 3.65 8.93
N HIS A 75 3.93 3.62 9.43
CA HIS A 75 4.43 2.57 10.30
C HIS A 75 5.09 3.25 11.49
N GLN A 76 4.52 3.08 12.66
CA GLN A 76 5.00 3.72 13.87
C GLN A 76 5.42 2.66 14.88
N SER A 77 6.62 2.81 15.43
CA SER A 77 7.06 1.98 16.55
C SER A 77 6.39 2.44 17.83
N THR A 78 5.89 1.50 18.62
CA THR A 78 5.34 1.81 19.94
C THR A 78 6.39 1.75 21.04
N ILE A 79 7.56 1.19 20.76
CA ILE A 79 8.66 1.08 21.70
C ILE A 79 9.61 2.27 21.60
N ARG A 80 9.95 2.64 20.38
CA ARG A 80 10.88 3.73 20.10
C ARG A 80 10.16 4.84 19.35
N LYS A 81 9.68 5.80 20.07
CA LYS A 81 9.01 6.95 19.45
C LYS A 81 9.99 7.70 18.57
N ASN A 82 9.61 7.92 17.32
CA ASN A 82 10.31 8.74 16.33
C ASN A 82 11.58 8.14 15.72
N GLU A 83 12.05 6.97 16.14
CA GLU A 83 13.27 6.41 15.57
C GLU A 83 13.03 5.53 14.35
N ASP A 84 11.95 4.74 14.36
CA ASP A 84 11.64 3.81 13.29
C ASP A 84 10.31 4.13 12.60
N ASP A 85 9.88 5.38 12.69
CA ASP A 85 8.63 5.80 12.06
C ASP A 85 8.83 5.95 10.56
N PHE A 86 7.90 5.39 9.81
CA PHE A 86 7.87 5.45 8.37
C PHE A 86 6.55 6.05 7.91
N LEU A 87 6.61 6.96 6.97
CA LEU A 87 5.46 7.43 6.21
C LEU A 87 5.88 7.55 4.76
N GLY A 88 5.28 6.76 3.92
CA GLY A 88 5.66 6.78 2.52
C GLY A 88 4.87 5.80 1.68
N TRP A 89 5.34 5.64 0.47
CA TRP A 89 4.74 4.78 -0.53
C TRP A 89 5.36 3.39 -0.48
N ILE A 90 4.52 2.36 -0.58
CA ILE A 90 4.99 1.00 -0.85
C ILE A 90 4.36 0.50 -2.12
N PHE A 91 5.12 -0.27 -2.89
CA PHE A 91 4.70 -0.78 -4.20
C PHE A 91 4.63 -2.29 -4.15
N LYS A 92 3.58 -2.84 -4.77
CA LYS A 92 3.47 -4.29 -4.90
C LYS A 92 4.61 -4.86 -5.76
N SER A 93 4.98 -4.15 -6.81
CA SER A 93 5.99 -4.62 -7.78
C SER A 93 7.42 -4.47 -7.27
N SER A 94 7.68 -3.60 -6.32
CA SER A 94 9.03 -3.32 -5.83
C SER A 94 9.06 -3.26 -4.31
N GLN A 95 9.46 -4.35 -3.72
CA GLN A 95 9.48 -4.51 -2.26
C GLN A 95 10.63 -3.76 -1.59
N TYR A 96 11.64 -3.41 -2.36
CA TYR A 96 12.87 -2.85 -1.83
C TYR A 96 12.97 -1.34 -1.93
N ILE A 97 12.09 -0.74 -2.72
CA ILE A 97 12.01 0.71 -2.83
C ILE A 97 10.94 1.20 -1.87
N ASN A 98 11.29 2.08 -0.96
CA ASN A 98 10.38 2.66 0.03
C ASN A 98 9.77 1.63 0.99
N SER A 99 10.45 0.53 1.25
CA SER A 99 10.01 -0.40 2.30
C SER A 99 10.14 0.26 3.67
N PRO A 100 9.15 0.07 4.54
CA PRO A 100 9.27 0.58 5.90
C PRO A 100 10.51 0.00 6.58
N VAL A 101 11.37 0.85 7.09
CA VAL A 101 12.52 0.44 7.86
C VAL A 101 12.08 0.29 9.30
N ASN A 102 11.99 -0.95 9.76
CA ASN A 102 11.66 -1.24 11.14
C ASN A 102 12.47 -2.45 11.60
N ALA A 103 12.93 -2.41 12.84
CA ALA A 103 13.75 -3.47 13.39
C ALA A 103 13.00 -4.80 13.56
N ASN A 104 11.69 -4.74 13.76
CA ASN A 104 10.90 -5.90 14.14
C ASN A 104 10.02 -6.46 13.03
N TYR A 105 9.58 -5.62 12.10
CA TYR A 105 8.59 -6.03 11.09
C TYR A 105 9.02 -5.65 9.69
N ASP A 106 8.72 -6.55 8.76
CA ASP A 106 8.82 -6.30 7.34
C ASP A 106 7.41 -6.32 6.74
N VAL A 107 7.07 -5.28 6.00
CA VAL A 107 5.72 -5.09 5.48
C VAL A 107 5.74 -5.13 3.95
N LYS A 108 4.86 -5.95 3.39
CA LYS A 108 4.71 -6.10 1.95
C LYS A 108 3.28 -5.87 1.54
N LEU A 109 3.09 -5.05 0.51
CA LEU A 109 1.79 -4.89 -0.11
C LEU A 109 1.49 -6.06 -1.03
N LEU A 110 0.42 -6.79 -0.74
CA LEU A 110 -0.02 -7.90 -1.57
C LEU A 110 -1.06 -7.45 -2.60
N GLU A 111 -2.01 -6.62 -2.18
CA GLU A 111 -3.11 -6.22 -3.03
C GLU A 111 -3.81 -5.00 -2.47
N CYS A 112 -4.27 -4.12 -3.36
CA CYS A 112 -5.25 -3.10 -3.01
C CYS A 112 -6.66 -3.67 -3.19
N LEU A 113 -7.54 -3.41 -2.25
CA LEU A 113 -8.90 -3.93 -2.24
C LEU A 113 -9.86 -2.84 -2.71
N GLU A 114 -10.50 -3.08 -3.85
CA GLU A 114 -11.40 -2.09 -4.44
C GLU A 114 -12.65 -1.87 -3.60
N ASN A 115 -13.15 -2.92 -2.95
CA ASN A 115 -14.31 -2.85 -2.07
C ASN A 115 -13.88 -2.70 -0.63
N ASP A 116 -14.65 -1.90 0.13
CA ASP A 116 -14.38 -1.70 1.54
C ASP A 116 -14.53 -3.03 2.28
N PRO A 117 -13.45 -3.53 2.91
CA PRO A 117 -13.54 -4.77 3.68
C PRO A 117 -14.27 -4.61 5.01
N ILE A 118 -14.56 -3.38 5.41
CA ILE A 118 -15.30 -2.97 6.60
C ILE A 118 -14.54 -3.27 7.88
N PHE A 119 -14.05 -4.49 8.06
CA PHE A 119 -13.35 -4.91 9.27
C PHE A 119 -11.91 -5.28 8.99
N LEU A 120 -11.02 -4.80 9.85
CA LEU A 120 -9.66 -5.28 9.89
C LEU A 120 -9.66 -6.72 10.39
N LYS A 121 -8.97 -7.61 9.67
CA LYS A 121 -8.89 -9.01 10.07
C LYS A 121 -7.57 -9.65 9.66
N LYS A 122 -7.15 -10.62 10.44
CA LYS A 122 -6.03 -11.49 10.12
C LYS A 122 -6.54 -12.64 9.28
N VAL A 123 -5.98 -12.80 8.09
CA VAL A 123 -6.44 -13.81 7.13
C VAL A 123 -5.70 -15.13 7.29
N SER A 124 -4.38 -15.04 7.46
CA SER A 124 -3.55 -16.24 7.62
C SER A 124 -2.30 -15.93 8.41
N SER A 125 -1.73 -16.96 9.03
CA SER A 125 -0.44 -16.89 9.71
C SER A 125 0.35 -18.18 9.51
N ASN A 126 1.64 -18.02 9.39
CA ASN A 126 2.60 -19.16 9.34
C ASN A 126 3.61 -19.05 10.46
#